data_696dbb49f07b423671942b6863355ae0
#
_entry.id   696dbb49f07b423671942b6863355ae0
#
_cell.length_a   1.000
_cell.length_b   1.000
_cell.length_c   1.000
_cell.angle_alpha   90.00
_cell.angle_beta   90.00
_cell.angle_gamma   90.00
#
_symmetry.space_group_name_H-M   'P 1'
#
loop_
_entity.id
_entity.type
_entity.pdbx_description
1 polymer ?
#
loop_
_entity_poly.entity_id
_entity_poly.type
_entity_poly.pdbx_seq_one_letter_code
_entity_poly.pdbx_strand_id
1 'polypeptide(L)'
;IMAGTMLGAVRHKGFIPWDDDLDIGMPRADYDLLMTNAKEWLPEPYEAVCAENDKEYPLPFAKIQDADTTLIERMHLKYLGGVYIDVFPLDGVPTGRMAQRMHFAKYEFYKRVLYLIHRDPYKHGKGPSSWIPLLCRKLFTLTEVQKSIREVMTRYDFDKSDLICDYDDGMKGIMPKKILGVPTPVLFENEEV
;
A
#
# COMPACT_ATOMS: atom_id res chain seq x y z
N ILE A 1 -7.24 -12.04 -2.87
CA ILE A 1 -7.16 -11.64 -1.45
C ILE A 1 -5.82 -12.07 -0.84
N MET A 2 -5.33 -11.34 0.17
CA MET A 2 -4.05 -11.62 0.82
C MET A 2 -4.11 -11.32 2.32
N ALA A 3 -2.98 -11.44 3.01
CA ALA A 3 -2.78 -11.08 4.43
C ALA A 3 -3.86 -11.59 5.39
N GLY A 4 -4.41 -10.73 6.24
CA GLY A 4 -5.48 -11.02 7.19
C GLY A 4 -6.73 -11.55 6.52
N THR A 5 -7.12 -10.96 5.41
CA THR A 5 -8.29 -11.37 4.63
C THR A 5 -8.19 -12.82 4.13
N MET A 6 -7.03 -13.25 3.61
CA MET A 6 -6.82 -14.65 3.20
C MET A 6 -6.86 -15.60 4.40
N LEU A 7 -6.26 -15.19 5.51
CA LEU A 7 -6.29 -15.99 6.74
C LEU A 7 -7.72 -16.15 7.27
N GLY A 8 -8.50 -15.08 7.21
CA GLY A 8 -9.93 -15.06 7.54
C GLY A 8 -10.75 -16.00 6.65
N ALA A 9 -10.56 -15.89 5.32
CA ALA A 9 -11.23 -16.78 4.36
C ALA A 9 -10.99 -18.27 4.66
N VAL A 10 -9.72 -18.64 4.90
CA VAL A 10 -9.35 -20.05 5.16
C VAL A 10 -9.86 -20.55 6.51
N ARG A 11 -9.78 -19.73 7.57
CA ARG A 11 -10.09 -20.17 8.95
C ARG A 11 -11.54 -19.94 9.35
N HIS A 12 -12.12 -18.82 8.92
CA HIS A 12 -13.43 -18.35 9.38
C HIS A 12 -14.48 -18.34 8.28
N LYS A 13 -14.07 -18.49 7.01
CA LYS A 13 -14.91 -18.28 5.82
C LYS A 13 -15.48 -16.85 5.74
N GLY A 14 -14.72 -15.89 6.23
CA GLY A 14 -15.08 -14.49 6.36
C GLY A 14 -13.97 -13.73 7.11
N PHE A 15 -14.31 -12.59 7.66
CA PHE A 15 -13.37 -11.80 8.46
C PHE A 15 -12.87 -12.54 9.70
N ILE A 16 -11.63 -12.28 10.09
CA ILE A 16 -11.18 -12.58 11.45
C ILE A 16 -12.01 -11.68 12.39
N PRO A 17 -12.57 -12.16 13.52
CA PRO A 17 -13.54 -11.40 14.33
C PRO A 17 -13.10 -10.03 14.85
N TRP A 18 -11.81 -9.72 14.80
CA TRP A 18 -11.23 -8.45 15.23
C TRP A 18 -10.48 -7.72 14.10
N ASP A 19 -10.65 -8.18 12.86
CA ASP A 19 -10.08 -7.59 11.64
C ASP A 19 -11.14 -6.70 10.98
N ASP A 20 -10.77 -5.53 10.54
CA ASP A 20 -11.69 -4.50 10.04
C ASP A 20 -11.32 -3.98 8.65
N ASP A 21 -10.34 -4.60 8.00
CA ASP A 21 -9.90 -4.27 6.66
C ASP A 21 -9.98 -5.46 5.68
N LEU A 22 -9.89 -5.17 4.40
CA LEU A 22 -9.86 -6.15 3.33
C LEU A 22 -8.68 -5.84 2.41
N ASP A 23 -7.81 -6.85 2.24
CA ASP A 23 -6.55 -6.73 1.52
C ASP A 23 -6.58 -7.48 0.19
N ILE A 24 -6.23 -6.80 -0.88
CA ILE A 24 -6.04 -7.39 -2.22
C ILE A 24 -4.61 -7.16 -2.68
N GLY A 25 -3.90 -8.23 -3.01
CA GLY A 25 -2.60 -8.17 -3.69
C GLY A 25 -2.77 -8.31 -5.19
N MET A 26 -2.12 -7.44 -5.96
CA MET A 26 -2.27 -7.41 -7.41
C MET A 26 -0.90 -7.29 -8.08
N PRO A 27 -0.56 -8.14 -9.10
CA PRO A 27 0.64 -7.94 -9.91
C PRO A 27 0.74 -6.51 -10.42
N ARG A 28 1.96 -5.95 -10.48
CA ARG A 28 2.17 -4.54 -10.84
C ARG A 28 1.47 -4.11 -12.12
N ALA A 29 1.51 -4.94 -13.17
CA ALA A 29 0.88 -4.60 -14.44
C ALA A 29 -0.66 -4.46 -14.32
N ASP A 30 -1.28 -5.36 -13.58
CA ASP A 30 -2.73 -5.35 -13.34
C ASP A 30 -3.12 -4.19 -12.41
N TYR A 31 -2.30 -3.91 -11.39
CA TYR A 31 -2.47 -2.75 -10.52
C TYR A 31 -2.43 -1.44 -11.32
N ASP A 32 -1.41 -1.25 -12.15
CA ASP A 32 -1.27 -0.03 -12.97
C ASP A 32 -2.43 0.09 -13.98
N LEU A 33 -2.88 -1.02 -14.54
CA LEU A 33 -4.02 -1.07 -15.44
C LEU A 33 -5.31 -0.65 -14.70
N LEU A 34 -5.56 -1.20 -13.52
CA LEU A 34 -6.71 -0.84 -12.69
C LEU A 34 -6.67 0.65 -12.32
N MET A 35 -5.54 1.15 -11.79
CA MET A 35 -5.44 2.55 -11.38
C MET A 35 -5.63 3.53 -12.53
N THR A 36 -5.19 3.16 -13.73
CA THR A 36 -5.36 3.99 -14.94
C THR A 36 -6.82 4.07 -15.38
N ASN A 37 -7.56 2.97 -15.25
CA ASN A 37 -8.94 2.87 -15.76
C ASN A 37 -10.00 2.92 -14.65
N ALA A 38 -9.61 3.06 -13.41
CA ALA A 38 -10.50 2.95 -12.24
C ALA A 38 -11.72 3.88 -12.35
N LYS A 39 -11.52 5.11 -12.85
CA LYS A 39 -12.61 6.08 -13.01
C LYS A 39 -13.69 5.61 -14.00
N GLU A 40 -13.33 4.80 -14.98
CA GLU A 40 -14.27 4.24 -15.98
C GLU A 40 -14.85 2.90 -15.51
N TRP A 41 -14.05 2.11 -14.79
CA TRP A 41 -14.41 0.74 -14.45
C TRP A 41 -15.18 0.59 -13.14
N LEU A 42 -14.94 1.50 -12.19
CA LEU A 42 -15.65 1.47 -10.92
C LEU A 42 -17.00 2.19 -11.05
N PRO A 43 -18.11 1.56 -10.62
CA PRO A 43 -19.39 2.24 -10.55
C PRO A 43 -19.37 3.24 -9.40
N GLU A 44 -20.11 4.36 -9.55
CA GLU A 44 -20.34 5.26 -8.41
C GLU A 44 -21.08 4.52 -7.27
N PRO A 45 -20.74 4.79 -6.01
CA PRO A 45 -19.85 5.85 -5.50
C PRO A 45 -18.39 5.44 -5.31
N TYR A 46 -17.95 4.33 -5.89
CA TYR A 46 -16.61 3.81 -5.65
C TYR A 46 -15.56 4.52 -6.48
N GLU A 47 -14.43 4.84 -5.83
CA GLU A 47 -13.27 5.43 -6.49
C GLU A 47 -11.96 4.81 -6.02
N ALA A 48 -10.96 4.77 -6.90
CA ALA A 48 -9.61 4.38 -6.53
C ALA A 48 -8.78 5.61 -6.19
N VAL A 49 -8.10 5.59 -5.04
CA VAL A 49 -7.19 6.63 -4.60
C VAL A 49 -5.77 6.06 -4.43
N CYS A 50 -4.81 6.76 -5.01
CA CYS A 50 -3.39 6.41 -4.97
C CYS A 50 -2.53 7.66 -5.20
N ALA A 51 -1.22 7.54 -4.99
CA ALA A 51 -0.28 8.66 -5.17
C ALA A 51 -0.23 9.22 -6.60
N GLU A 52 -0.66 8.45 -7.60
CA GLU A 52 -0.69 8.84 -9.01
C GLU A 52 -1.88 9.76 -9.35
N ASN A 53 -3.02 9.61 -8.65
CA ASN A 53 -4.23 10.41 -8.90
C ASN A 53 -4.54 11.43 -7.80
N ASP A 54 -4.03 11.23 -6.57
CA ASP A 54 -4.13 12.18 -5.47
C ASP A 54 -2.74 12.49 -4.91
N LYS A 55 -2.26 13.72 -5.17
CA LYS A 55 -0.92 14.16 -4.74
C LYS A 55 -0.75 14.22 -3.22
N GLU A 56 -1.82 14.41 -2.47
CA GLU A 56 -1.81 14.45 -1.01
C GLU A 56 -1.95 13.05 -0.38
N TYR A 57 -2.07 12.00 -1.19
CA TYR A 57 -2.25 10.64 -0.70
C TYR A 57 -1.02 10.14 0.06
N PRO A 58 -1.19 9.66 1.31
CA PRO A 58 -0.06 9.40 2.22
C PRO A 58 0.52 7.99 2.16
N LEU A 59 -0.05 7.08 1.37
CA LEU A 59 0.32 5.67 1.36
C LEU A 59 1.01 5.26 0.05
N PRO A 60 1.87 4.23 0.07
CA PRO A 60 2.55 3.73 -1.12
C PRO A 60 1.75 2.66 -1.90
N PHE A 61 0.52 2.40 -1.52
CA PHE A 61 -0.42 1.47 -2.16
C PHE A 61 -1.76 2.18 -2.37
N ALA A 62 -2.66 1.61 -3.14
CA ALA A 62 -3.95 2.22 -3.42
C ALA A 62 -5.04 1.75 -2.45
N LYS A 63 -6.13 2.52 -2.42
CA LYS A 63 -7.40 2.12 -1.84
C LYS A 63 -8.50 2.24 -2.89
N ILE A 64 -9.44 1.30 -2.86
CA ILE A 64 -10.76 1.51 -3.48
C ILE A 64 -11.69 1.88 -2.34
N GLN A 65 -12.26 3.06 -2.39
CA GLN A 65 -13.09 3.60 -1.32
C GLN A 65 -14.49 3.98 -1.80
N ASP A 66 -15.41 3.99 -0.86
CA ASP A 66 -16.76 4.54 -1.03
C ASP A 66 -16.71 6.04 -0.77
N ALA A 67 -16.88 6.87 -1.82
CA ALA A 67 -16.80 8.32 -1.76
C ALA A 67 -17.98 8.96 -1.02
N ASP A 68 -19.08 8.23 -0.80
CA ASP A 68 -20.23 8.70 -0.01
C ASP A 68 -20.02 8.55 1.50
N THR A 69 -18.91 7.94 1.92
CA THR A 69 -18.56 7.70 3.31
C THR A 69 -17.37 8.54 3.77
N THR A 70 -17.17 8.65 5.08
CA THR A 70 -15.99 9.31 5.65
C THR A 70 -15.36 8.44 6.72
N LEU A 71 -14.08 8.11 6.54
CA LEU A 71 -13.28 7.38 7.50
C LEU A 71 -12.00 8.14 7.83
N ILE A 72 -11.73 8.31 9.13
CA ILE A 72 -10.49 8.90 9.62
C ILE A 72 -9.65 7.76 10.20
N GLU A 73 -8.87 7.10 9.36
CA GLU A 73 -8.01 5.98 9.76
C GLU A 73 -6.83 6.46 10.64
N ARG A 74 -6.19 7.53 10.20
CA ARG A 74 -4.95 8.05 10.83
C ARG A 74 -5.03 9.55 11.05
N MET A 75 -5.68 9.98 12.12
CA MET A 75 -5.88 11.40 12.44
C MET A 75 -4.61 12.26 12.34
N HIS A 76 -3.44 11.68 12.60
CA HIS A 76 -2.16 12.39 12.58
C HIS A 76 -1.59 12.62 11.16
N LEU A 77 -2.15 11.99 10.14
CA LEU A 77 -1.73 12.17 8.74
C LEU A 77 -2.53 13.26 8.02
N LYS A 78 -3.57 13.82 8.64
CA LYS A 78 -4.42 14.86 8.05
C LYS A 78 -5.01 14.47 6.69
N TYR A 79 -5.29 13.19 6.50
CA TYR A 79 -5.92 12.65 5.32
C TYR A 79 -7.30 12.10 5.68
N LEU A 80 -8.31 12.43 4.87
CA LEU A 80 -9.67 11.92 4.99
C LEU A 80 -9.93 10.99 3.81
N GLY A 81 -10.41 9.78 4.10
CA GLY A 81 -10.87 8.83 3.09
C GLY A 81 -12.30 8.37 3.35
N GLY A 82 -12.78 7.44 2.54
CA GLY A 82 -14.01 6.68 2.76
C GLY A 82 -13.75 5.31 3.39
N VAL A 83 -14.79 4.51 3.57
CA VAL A 83 -14.67 3.06 3.85
C VAL A 83 -14.00 2.41 2.64
N TYR A 84 -13.04 1.55 2.84
CA TYR A 84 -12.12 1.15 1.78
C TYR A 84 -11.76 -0.34 1.76
N ILE A 85 -11.18 -0.73 0.64
CA ILE A 85 -10.42 -1.97 0.43
C ILE A 85 -8.99 -1.56 0.09
N ASP A 86 -7.98 -2.16 0.73
CA ASP A 86 -6.59 -1.94 0.40
C ASP A 86 -6.17 -2.75 -0.82
N VAL A 87 -5.47 -2.10 -1.76
CA VAL A 87 -4.96 -2.72 -2.98
C VAL A 87 -3.45 -2.55 -3.03
N PHE A 88 -2.74 -3.64 -2.75
CA PHE A 88 -1.29 -3.67 -2.70
C PHE A 88 -0.69 -4.09 -4.04
N PRO A 89 0.20 -3.28 -4.64
CA PRO A 89 0.96 -3.73 -5.79
C PRO A 89 2.01 -4.77 -5.36
N LEU A 90 2.05 -5.89 -6.06
CA LEU A 90 3.09 -6.90 -5.92
C LEU A 90 4.18 -6.64 -6.95
N ASP A 91 5.38 -6.41 -6.48
CA ASP A 91 6.55 -6.10 -7.30
C ASP A 91 7.65 -7.14 -7.12
N GLY A 92 8.55 -7.22 -8.11
CA GLY A 92 9.73 -8.04 -8.01
C GLY A 92 10.73 -7.54 -6.97
N VAL A 93 11.50 -8.47 -6.40
CA VAL A 93 12.60 -8.15 -5.47
C VAL A 93 13.89 -8.93 -5.84
N PRO A 94 15.07 -8.41 -5.46
CA PRO A 94 16.32 -9.11 -5.73
C PRO A 94 16.41 -10.43 -4.93
N THR A 95 17.13 -11.43 -5.46
CA THR A 95 17.28 -12.75 -4.84
C THR A 95 18.30 -12.80 -3.70
N GLY A 96 19.29 -11.91 -3.68
CA GLY A 96 20.37 -11.93 -2.68
C GLY A 96 20.00 -11.18 -1.40
N ARG A 97 20.22 -11.79 -0.22
CA ARG A 97 19.90 -11.17 1.09
C ARG A 97 20.50 -9.78 1.29
N MET A 98 21.74 -9.54 0.87
CA MET A 98 22.37 -8.23 1.00
C MET A 98 21.70 -7.21 0.06
N ALA A 99 21.43 -7.60 -1.18
CA ALA A 99 20.72 -6.77 -2.15
C ALA A 99 19.30 -6.43 -1.65
N GLN A 100 18.58 -7.40 -1.06
CA GLN A 100 17.29 -7.17 -0.42
C GLN A 100 17.40 -6.14 0.70
N ARG A 101 18.36 -6.30 1.63
CA ARG A 101 18.54 -5.33 2.73
C ARG A 101 18.80 -3.91 2.24
N MET A 102 19.67 -3.75 1.24
CA MET A 102 19.96 -2.42 0.67
C MET A 102 18.74 -1.85 -0.06
N HIS A 103 18.03 -2.69 -0.78
CA HIS A 103 16.82 -2.30 -1.51
C HIS A 103 15.71 -1.84 -0.57
N PHE A 104 15.41 -2.63 0.46
CA PHE A 104 14.39 -2.27 1.46
C PHE A 104 14.83 -1.11 2.35
N ALA A 105 16.12 -0.97 2.67
CA ALA A 105 16.61 0.21 3.39
C ALA A 105 16.32 1.52 2.63
N LYS A 106 16.45 1.49 1.29
CA LYS A 106 16.08 2.64 0.44
C LYS A 106 14.56 2.89 0.44
N TYR A 107 13.77 1.83 0.33
CA TYR A 107 12.30 1.91 0.41
C TYR A 107 11.84 2.48 1.76
N GLU A 108 12.31 1.91 2.87
CA GLU A 108 11.97 2.33 4.23
C GLU A 108 12.39 3.77 4.52
N PHE A 109 13.52 4.23 3.97
CA PHE A 109 13.92 5.62 4.06
C PHE A 109 12.86 6.55 3.44
N TYR A 110 12.44 6.31 2.20
CA TYR A 110 11.43 7.13 1.55
C TYR A 110 10.05 6.99 2.17
N LYS A 111 9.63 5.78 2.58
CA LYS A 111 8.39 5.55 3.34
C LYS A 111 8.38 6.36 4.64
N ARG A 112 9.51 6.42 5.35
CA ARG A 112 9.65 7.23 6.55
C ARG A 112 9.59 8.73 6.26
N VAL A 113 10.21 9.19 5.19
CA VAL A 113 10.13 10.60 4.75
C VAL A 113 8.69 10.96 4.40
N LEU A 114 8.00 10.13 3.63
CA LEU A 114 6.57 10.28 3.28
C LEU A 114 5.71 10.46 4.55
N TYR A 115 5.86 9.55 5.51
CA TYR A 115 5.17 9.63 6.80
C TYR A 115 5.47 10.95 7.54
N LEU A 116 6.74 11.38 7.57
CA LEU A 116 7.16 12.60 8.27
C LEU A 116 6.65 13.88 7.60
N ILE A 117 6.48 13.87 6.28
CA ILE A 117 5.87 14.99 5.55
C ILE A 117 4.39 15.13 5.93
N HIS A 118 3.64 14.03 6.01
CA HIS A 118 2.21 14.06 6.35
C HIS A 118 1.95 14.29 7.84
N ARG A 119 2.85 13.82 8.71
CA ARG A 119 2.68 13.91 10.15
C ARG A 119 2.57 15.37 10.60
N ASP A 120 1.62 15.67 11.50
CA ASP A 120 1.59 16.95 12.19
C ASP A 120 2.89 17.16 13.02
N PRO A 121 3.71 18.15 12.67
CA PRO A 121 4.99 18.38 13.37
C PRO A 121 4.79 18.79 14.82
N TYR A 122 3.63 19.32 15.19
CA TYR A 122 3.34 19.84 16.53
C TYR A 122 2.47 18.91 17.37
N LYS A 123 2.22 17.68 16.93
CA LYS A 123 1.43 16.67 17.69
C LYS A 123 1.91 16.51 19.15
N HIS A 124 3.20 16.68 19.40
CA HIS A 124 3.82 16.58 20.74
C HIS A 124 4.37 17.93 21.23
N GLY A 125 3.78 19.04 20.77
CA GLY A 125 4.23 20.38 21.10
C GLY A 125 5.42 20.87 20.26
N LYS A 126 5.89 22.09 20.57
CA LYS A 126 7.06 22.69 19.93
C LYS A 126 8.32 22.19 20.62
N GLY A 127 9.25 21.56 19.88
CA GLY A 127 10.49 21.02 20.43
C GLY A 127 11.26 20.17 19.41
N PRO A 128 12.27 19.40 19.83
CA PRO A 128 13.09 18.58 18.94
C PRO A 128 12.28 17.59 18.08
N SER A 129 11.16 17.08 18.60
CA SER A 129 10.27 16.16 17.87
C SER A 129 9.57 16.81 16.67
N SER A 130 9.46 18.15 16.63
CA SER A 130 8.89 18.89 15.51
C SER A 130 9.93 19.22 14.42
N TRP A 131 11.22 19.23 14.77
CA TRP A 131 12.28 19.65 13.83
C TRP A 131 12.46 18.66 12.68
N ILE A 132 12.38 17.35 12.96
CA ILE A 132 12.57 16.32 11.93
C ILE A 132 11.48 16.39 10.85
N PRO A 133 10.17 16.42 11.16
CA PRO A 133 9.12 16.62 10.15
C PRO A 133 9.28 17.92 9.36
N LEU A 134 9.61 19.04 10.04
CA LEU A 134 9.83 20.32 9.39
C LEU A 134 11.04 20.30 8.45
N LEU A 135 12.12 19.64 8.84
CA LEU A 135 13.30 19.47 7.99
C LEU A 135 12.98 18.60 6.78
N CYS A 136 12.24 17.50 6.95
CA CYS A 136 11.79 16.66 5.85
C CYS A 136 10.97 17.47 4.83
N ARG A 137 10.02 18.28 5.28
CA ARG A 137 9.22 19.16 4.40
C ARG A 137 10.05 20.23 3.68
N LYS A 138 11.18 20.63 4.25
CA LYS A 138 12.10 21.60 3.63
C LYS A 138 13.01 20.96 2.57
N LEU A 139 13.42 19.71 2.79
CA LEU A 139 14.39 19.00 1.95
C LEU A 139 13.76 18.16 0.85
N PHE A 140 12.51 17.73 1.02
CA PHE A 140 11.84 16.82 0.10
C PHE A 140 10.46 17.35 -0.25
N THR A 141 10.10 17.29 -1.52
CA THR A 141 8.72 17.49 -1.95
C THR A 141 7.96 16.16 -1.91
N LEU A 142 6.66 16.22 -1.67
CA LEU A 142 5.80 15.04 -1.62
C LEU A 142 5.88 14.23 -2.93
N THR A 143 5.77 14.92 -4.06
CA THR A 143 5.83 14.30 -5.39
C THR A 143 7.17 13.59 -5.67
N GLU A 144 8.31 14.17 -5.25
CA GLU A 144 9.61 13.52 -5.40
C GLU A 144 9.73 12.26 -4.56
N VAL A 145 9.19 12.29 -3.34
CA VAL A 145 9.21 11.12 -2.44
C VAL A 145 8.32 10.01 -2.97
N GLN A 146 7.09 10.33 -3.39
CA GLN A 146 6.16 9.36 -4.01
C GLN A 146 6.78 8.73 -5.26
N LYS A 147 7.37 9.54 -6.14
CA LYS A 147 8.10 9.06 -7.33
C LYS A 147 9.25 8.14 -6.94
N SER A 148 10.05 8.52 -5.94
CA SER A 148 11.19 7.70 -5.48
C SER A 148 10.75 6.36 -4.87
N ILE A 149 9.63 6.33 -4.15
CA ILE A 149 9.01 5.10 -3.63
C ILE A 149 8.63 4.20 -4.81
N ARG A 150 7.89 4.73 -5.80
CA ARG A 150 7.49 3.96 -6.98
C ARG A 150 8.70 3.42 -7.75
N GLU A 151 9.73 4.25 -7.99
CA GLU A 151 10.97 3.83 -8.65
C GLU A 151 11.71 2.70 -7.91
N VAL A 152 11.66 2.69 -6.58
CA VAL A 152 12.22 1.60 -5.78
C VAL A 152 11.37 0.35 -5.92
N MET A 153 10.06 0.44 -5.79
CA MET A 153 9.15 -0.70 -5.87
C MET A 153 9.22 -1.37 -7.25
N THR A 154 9.17 -0.59 -8.33
CA THR A 154 9.16 -1.08 -9.71
C THR A 154 10.56 -1.37 -10.28
N ARG A 155 11.62 -1.29 -9.47
CA ARG A 155 13.00 -1.52 -9.95
C ARG A 155 13.25 -2.92 -10.48
N TYR A 156 12.57 -3.91 -9.92
CA TYR A 156 12.63 -5.30 -10.33
C TYR A 156 11.27 -5.68 -10.92
N ASP A 157 11.30 -6.09 -12.17
CA ASP A 157 10.11 -6.46 -12.92
C ASP A 157 9.45 -7.70 -12.29
N PHE A 158 8.15 -7.63 -12.06
CA PHE A 158 7.36 -8.72 -11.48
C PHE A 158 7.49 -10.01 -12.32
N ASP A 159 7.39 -9.91 -13.66
CA ASP A 159 7.39 -11.08 -14.52
C ASP A 159 8.74 -11.76 -14.61
N LYS A 160 9.84 -11.00 -14.45
CA LYS A 160 11.21 -11.48 -14.52
C LYS A 160 11.79 -11.92 -13.19
N SER A 161 11.05 -11.73 -12.09
CA SER A 161 11.51 -12.05 -10.75
C SER A 161 10.97 -13.37 -10.24
N ASP A 162 11.81 -14.16 -9.57
CA ASP A 162 11.40 -15.38 -8.85
C ASP A 162 10.79 -15.07 -7.48
N LEU A 163 11.17 -13.93 -6.91
CA LEU A 163 10.67 -13.42 -5.64
C LEU A 163 9.90 -12.13 -5.87
N ILE A 164 8.79 -12.02 -5.19
CA ILE A 164 7.91 -10.85 -5.19
C ILE A 164 7.65 -10.39 -3.76
N CYS A 165 7.13 -9.19 -3.62
CA CYS A 165 6.84 -8.62 -2.32
C CYS A 165 5.61 -7.70 -2.37
N ASP A 166 4.82 -7.75 -1.31
CA ASP A 166 4.09 -6.61 -0.83
C ASP A 166 5.06 -5.75 -0.01
N TYR A 167 5.30 -4.55 -0.49
CA TYR A 167 6.28 -3.66 0.13
C TYR A 167 5.81 -3.06 1.45
N ASP A 168 4.51 -3.06 1.76
CA ASP A 168 4.03 -2.53 3.03
C ASP A 168 4.48 -3.38 4.21
N ASP A 169 4.52 -4.71 4.03
CA ASP A 169 5.08 -5.68 4.96
C ASP A 169 6.62 -5.67 5.00
N GLY A 170 7.26 -4.92 4.11
CA GLY A 170 8.70 -4.85 4.00
C GLY A 170 9.34 -6.21 3.67
N MET A 171 10.51 -6.49 4.27
CA MET A 171 11.22 -7.77 4.00
C MET A 171 10.43 -9.02 4.44
N LYS A 172 9.41 -8.90 5.27
CA LYS A 172 8.56 -10.02 5.69
C LYS A 172 7.57 -10.43 4.61
N GLY A 173 7.16 -9.49 3.78
CA GLY A 173 6.27 -9.71 2.63
C GLY A 173 6.97 -10.40 1.44
N ILE A 174 8.29 -10.68 1.49
CA ILE A 174 8.99 -11.38 0.41
C ILE A 174 8.53 -12.82 0.33
N MET A 175 8.02 -13.21 -0.85
CA MET A 175 7.54 -14.56 -1.12
C MET A 175 7.96 -15.04 -2.50
N PRO A 176 8.07 -16.36 -2.72
CA PRO A 176 8.28 -16.91 -4.06
C PRO A 176 7.07 -16.62 -4.96
N LYS A 177 7.29 -16.07 -6.17
CA LYS A 177 6.20 -15.78 -7.13
C LYS A 177 5.35 -17.02 -7.45
N LYS A 178 5.93 -18.20 -7.43
CA LYS A 178 5.22 -19.47 -7.67
C LYS A 178 4.08 -19.77 -6.66
N ILE A 179 3.99 -19.03 -5.55
CA ILE A 179 2.85 -19.10 -4.61
C ILE A 179 1.57 -18.60 -5.27
N LEU A 180 1.68 -17.64 -6.19
CA LEU A 180 0.57 -17.18 -7.01
C LEU A 180 0.29 -18.26 -8.05
N GLY A 181 -0.46 -19.28 -7.66
CA GLY A 181 -0.88 -20.38 -8.51
C GLY A 181 -2.11 -20.03 -9.35
N VAL A 182 -2.84 -21.07 -9.76
CA VAL A 182 -4.15 -20.89 -10.39
C VAL A 182 -5.10 -20.32 -9.35
N PRO A 183 -5.87 -19.26 -9.69
CA PRO A 183 -6.90 -18.73 -8.81
C PRO A 183 -7.84 -19.84 -8.34
N THR A 184 -8.01 -19.95 -7.04
CA THR A 184 -8.86 -20.97 -6.42
C THR A 184 -9.94 -20.24 -5.62
N PRO A 185 -11.23 -20.41 -5.99
CA PRO A 185 -12.30 -19.78 -5.25
C PRO A 185 -12.30 -20.19 -3.78
N VAL A 186 -12.55 -19.25 -2.91
CA VAL A 186 -12.73 -19.47 -1.48
C VAL A 186 -14.01 -18.80 -1.00
N LEU A 187 -14.61 -19.35 0.03
CA LEU A 187 -15.80 -18.76 0.65
C LEU A 187 -15.37 -17.62 1.58
N PHE A 188 -15.97 -16.44 1.41
CA PHE A 188 -15.77 -15.28 2.26
C PHE A 188 -17.11 -14.57 2.49
N GLU A 189 -17.59 -14.50 3.75
CA GLU A 189 -18.89 -13.92 4.12
C GLU A 189 -20.08 -14.46 3.31
N ASN A 190 -20.09 -15.77 3.05
CA ASN A 190 -21.07 -16.52 2.24
C ASN A 190 -21.01 -16.25 0.72
N GLU A 191 -20.07 -15.46 0.24
CA GLU A 191 -19.81 -15.24 -1.18
C GLU A 191 -18.56 -16.01 -1.62
N GLU A 192 -18.54 -16.46 -2.86
CA GLU A 192 -17.36 -17.08 -3.48
C GLU A 192 -16.50 -16.01 -4.12
N VAL A 193 -15.24 -15.89 -3.66
CA VAL A 193 -14.28 -14.87 -4.09
C VAL A 193 -13.00 -15.51 -4.62
#